data_b1bafe1aabb27cf072182839f4934342
#
_entry.id   b1bafe1aabb27cf072182839f4934342
#
_cell.length_a   1.000
_cell.length_b   1.000
_cell.length_c   1.000
_cell.angle_alpha   90.00
_cell.angle_beta   90.00
_cell.angle_gamma   90.00
#
_symmetry.space_group_name_H-M   'P 1'
#
loop_
_entity.id
_entity.type
_entity.pdbx_description
1 polymer ?
#
loop_
_entity_poly.entity_id
_entity_poly.type
_entity_poly.pdbx_seq_one_letter_code
_entity_poly.pdbx_strand_id
1 'polypeptide(L)'
;ITQTLIDFGRRAELEKSKIGLDLSKAKLLKKEQDILYKSIEAYTGLIAANEKFKINQSNVNLLDRQVETDRIRLERGQITLSDVAQSESSLAEAQAKLIQAESNLLIGLLNYKNVIGEISDPELLSKSSIIEIDLPSTLEAAIELSKKNNPDLKISEFEYQQSKKDTSNAKSDFCLLYTSPSPRDGFTS
;
A
#
# COMPACT_ATOMS: atom_id res chain seq x y z
N ILE A 1 -16.00 -45.45 27.42
CA ILE A 1 -15.23 -44.19 27.41
C ILE A 1 -13.83 -44.55 26.96
N THR A 2 -13.46 -44.21 25.74
CA THR A 2 -12.09 -44.39 25.19
C THR A 2 -11.27 -43.16 25.57
N GLN A 3 -10.17 -43.35 26.28
CA GLN A 3 -9.22 -42.29 26.60
C GLN A 3 -7.93 -42.57 25.86
N THR A 4 -7.55 -41.65 24.98
CA THR A 4 -6.31 -41.73 24.21
C THR A 4 -5.13 -41.39 25.12
N LEU A 5 -4.21 -42.34 25.36
CA LEU A 5 -3.06 -42.15 26.22
C LEU A 5 -1.88 -41.49 25.52
N ILE A 6 -1.65 -41.85 24.25
CA ILE A 6 -0.60 -41.27 23.43
C ILE A 6 -1.17 -40.96 22.03
N ASP A 7 -1.05 -39.69 21.64
CA ASP A 7 -1.51 -39.20 20.34
C ASP A 7 -0.45 -38.25 19.78
N PHE A 8 0.32 -38.75 18.83
CA PHE A 8 1.35 -37.96 18.15
C PHE A 8 0.73 -36.91 17.21
N GLY A 9 -0.46 -37.17 16.65
CA GLY A 9 -1.18 -36.22 15.79
C GLY A 9 -1.62 -34.98 16.56
N ARG A 10 -2.15 -35.15 17.80
CA ARG A 10 -2.54 -34.03 18.64
C ARG A 10 -1.37 -33.09 18.98
N ARG A 11 -0.18 -33.65 19.17
CA ARG A 11 1.02 -32.83 19.44
C ARG A 11 1.43 -32.04 18.19
N ALA A 12 1.41 -32.67 17.02
CA ALA A 12 1.70 -32.00 15.74
C ALA A 12 0.67 -30.87 15.47
N GLU A 13 -0.61 -31.12 15.74
CA GLU A 13 -1.69 -30.13 15.60
C GLU A 13 -1.52 -28.94 16.54
N LEU A 14 -1.15 -29.19 17.80
CA LEU A 14 -0.87 -28.12 18.76
C LEU A 14 0.32 -27.23 18.30
N GLU A 15 1.39 -27.85 17.81
CA GLU A 15 2.56 -27.13 17.30
C GLU A 15 2.21 -26.35 16.03
N LYS A 16 1.43 -26.92 15.12
CA LYS A 16 0.88 -26.23 13.94
C LYS A 16 0.06 -25.01 14.33
N SER A 17 -0.81 -25.13 15.34
CA SER A 17 -1.64 -24.03 15.83
C SER A 17 -0.81 -22.90 16.43
N LYS A 18 0.30 -23.21 17.12
CA LYS A 18 1.25 -22.19 17.62
C LYS A 18 1.95 -21.47 16.48
N ILE A 19 2.41 -22.18 15.45
CA ILE A 19 2.99 -21.58 14.25
C ILE A 19 1.93 -20.73 13.53
N GLY A 20 0.66 -21.17 13.49
CA GLY A 20 -0.47 -20.42 12.94
C GLY A 20 -0.70 -19.07 13.62
N LEU A 21 -0.48 -19.00 14.95
CA LEU A 21 -0.55 -17.74 15.68
C LEU A 21 0.56 -16.78 15.24
N ASP A 22 1.79 -17.26 15.11
CA ASP A 22 2.93 -16.42 14.69
C ASP A 22 2.81 -16.00 13.20
N LEU A 23 2.29 -16.88 12.35
CA LEU A 23 1.90 -16.54 10.97
C LEU A 23 0.85 -15.42 10.94
N SER A 24 -0.16 -15.49 11.81
CA SER A 24 -1.20 -14.44 11.89
C SER A 24 -0.63 -13.11 12.34
N LYS A 25 0.31 -13.09 13.29
CA LYS A 25 1.03 -11.89 13.71
C LYS A 25 1.87 -11.30 12.56
N ALA A 26 2.57 -12.14 11.80
CA ALA A 26 3.34 -11.67 10.66
C ALA A 26 2.44 -11.08 9.55
N LYS A 27 1.28 -11.71 9.29
CA LYS A 27 0.25 -11.18 8.37
C LYS A 27 -0.33 -9.85 8.84
N LEU A 28 -0.56 -9.69 10.15
CA LEU A 28 -1.01 -8.42 10.72
C LEU A 28 0.03 -7.32 10.50
N LEU A 29 1.30 -7.59 10.83
CA LEU A 29 2.39 -6.63 10.64
C LEU A 29 2.52 -6.21 9.17
N LYS A 30 2.42 -7.16 8.22
CA LYS A 30 2.38 -6.85 6.80
C LYS A 30 1.22 -5.92 6.45
N LYS A 31 0.02 -6.23 6.95
CA LYS A 31 -1.17 -5.42 6.68
C LYS A 31 -1.05 -4.01 7.24
N GLU A 32 -0.46 -3.84 8.42
CA GLU A 32 -0.16 -2.53 9.00
C GLU A 32 0.80 -1.74 8.11
N GLN A 33 1.87 -2.36 7.63
CA GLN A 33 2.81 -1.71 6.71
C GLN A 33 2.14 -1.31 5.39
N ASP A 34 1.31 -2.18 4.80
CA ASP A 34 0.58 -1.90 3.56
C ASP A 34 -0.38 -0.70 3.73
N ILE A 35 -1.05 -0.61 4.88
CA ILE A 35 -1.96 0.51 5.18
C ILE A 35 -1.17 1.80 5.37
N LEU A 36 -0.06 1.77 6.12
CA LEU A 36 0.81 2.93 6.30
C LEU A 36 1.37 3.44 4.97
N TYR A 37 1.83 2.53 4.11
CA TYR A 37 2.33 2.89 2.79
C TYR A 37 1.25 3.57 1.94
N LYS A 38 0.05 2.98 1.87
CA LYS A 38 -1.09 3.56 1.15
C LYS A 38 -1.49 4.93 1.72
N SER A 39 -1.41 5.11 3.04
CA SER A 39 -1.72 6.39 3.68
C SER A 39 -0.71 7.47 3.30
N ILE A 40 0.58 7.13 3.28
CA ILE A 40 1.64 8.05 2.84
C ILE A 40 1.46 8.39 1.35
N GLU A 41 1.17 7.41 0.51
CA GLU A 41 0.93 7.60 -0.92
C GLU A 41 -0.29 8.51 -1.17
N ALA A 42 -1.40 8.27 -0.48
CA ALA A 42 -2.60 9.10 -0.58
C ALA A 42 -2.34 10.54 -0.10
N TYR A 43 -1.64 10.70 1.02
CA TYR A 43 -1.28 12.02 1.58
C TYR A 43 -0.38 12.81 0.63
N THR A 44 0.73 12.22 0.21
CA THR A 44 1.70 12.89 -0.67
C THR A 44 1.13 13.13 -2.06
N GLY A 45 0.33 12.18 -2.57
CA GLY A 45 -0.37 12.29 -3.84
C GLY A 45 -1.35 13.47 -3.86
N LEU A 46 -2.11 13.68 -2.79
CA LEU A 46 -3.02 14.82 -2.67
C LEU A 46 -2.27 16.15 -2.63
N ILE A 47 -1.18 16.25 -1.86
CA ILE A 47 -0.33 17.47 -1.83
C ILE A 47 0.21 17.76 -3.24
N ALA A 48 0.75 16.75 -3.93
CA ALA A 48 1.29 16.93 -5.28
C ALA A 48 0.21 17.36 -6.29
N ALA A 49 -1.00 16.80 -6.20
CA ALA A 49 -2.12 17.18 -7.05
C ALA A 49 -2.57 18.63 -6.80
N ASN A 50 -2.66 19.05 -5.53
CA ASN A 50 -3.02 20.42 -5.15
C ASN A 50 -1.97 21.44 -5.64
N GLU A 51 -0.69 21.14 -5.50
CA GLU A 51 0.39 21.99 -6.01
C GLU A 51 0.34 22.13 -7.55
N LYS A 52 0.13 21.01 -8.25
CA LYS A 52 -0.04 21.01 -9.72
C LYS A 52 -1.24 21.84 -10.15
N PHE A 53 -2.36 21.74 -9.44
CA PHE A 53 -3.54 22.56 -9.70
C PHE A 53 -3.21 24.05 -9.55
N LYS A 54 -2.59 24.48 -8.45
CA LYS A 54 -2.18 25.87 -8.20
C LYS A 54 -1.22 26.41 -9.25
N ILE A 55 -0.26 25.58 -9.68
CA ILE A 55 0.68 25.97 -10.73
C ILE A 55 -0.04 26.16 -12.07
N ASN A 56 -0.92 25.23 -12.48
CA ASN A 56 -1.66 25.36 -13.73
C ASN A 56 -2.63 26.56 -13.70
N GLN A 57 -3.28 26.80 -12.57
CA GLN A 57 -4.11 28.00 -12.36
C GLN A 57 -3.30 29.29 -12.58
N SER A 58 -2.13 29.36 -11.96
CA SER A 58 -1.24 30.52 -12.10
C SER A 58 -0.76 30.69 -13.55
N ASN A 59 -0.48 29.56 -14.24
CA ASN A 59 -0.06 29.58 -15.65
C ASN A 59 -1.17 30.08 -16.58
N VAL A 60 -2.42 29.66 -16.38
CA VAL A 60 -3.58 30.18 -17.12
C VAL A 60 -3.71 31.69 -16.92
N ASN A 61 -3.64 32.18 -15.66
CA ASN A 61 -3.72 33.61 -15.36
C ASN A 61 -2.59 34.42 -16.03
N LEU A 62 -1.38 33.84 -16.13
CA LEU A 62 -0.26 34.49 -16.80
C LEU A 62 -0.47 34.58 -18.33
N LEU A 63 -0.91 33.48 -18.94
CA LEU A 63 -1.13 33.42 -20.39
C LEU A 63 -2.35 34.25 -20.83
N ASP A 64 -3.37 34.36 -19.98
CA ASP A 64 -4.52 35.23 -20.23
C ASP A 64 -4.09 36.71 -20.32
N ARG A 65 -3.26 37.16 -19.38
CA ARG A 65 -2.67 38.51 -19.44
C ARG A 65 -1.74 38.69 -20.63
N GLN A 66 -1.03 37.65 -21.06
CA GLN A 66 -0.20 37.69 -22.26
C GLN A 66 -1.05 37.92 -23.51
N VAL A 67 -2.15 37.17 -23.68
CA VAL A 67 -3.09 37.34 -24.78
C VAL A 67 -3.68 38.75 -24.80
N GLU A 68 -4.09 39.28 -23.64
CA GLU A 68 -4.58 40.65 -23.55
C GLU A 68 -3.53 41.69 -24.00
N THR A 69 -2.30 41.51 -23.53
CA THR A 69 -1.17 42.38 -23.93
C THR A 69 -0.90 42.27 -25.46
N ASP A 70 -0.90 41.07 -26.00
CA ASP A 70 -0.64 40.84 -27.42
C ASP A 70 -1.74 41.40 -28.30
N ARG A 71 -3.01 41.36 -27.91
CA ARG A 71 -4.11 42.02 -28.58
C ARG A 71 -3.90 43.54 -28.67
N ILE A 72 -3.52 44.20 -27.53
CA ILE A 72 -3.21 45.63 -27.52
C ILE A 72 -2.03 45.98 -28.43
N ARG A 73 -1.01 45.11 -28.49
CA ARG A 73 0.16 45.29 -29.36
C ARG A 73 -0.20 45.13 -30.86
N LEU A 74 -1.11 44.19 -31.19
CA LEU A 74 -1.65 44.03 -32.51
C LEU A 74 -2.40 45.30 -32.96
N GLU A 75 -3.27 45.85 -32.13
CA GLU A 75 -4.00 47.10 -32.41
C GLU A 75 -3.06 48.28 -32.70
N ARG A 76 -1.87 48.26 -32.07
CA ARG A 76 -0.82 49.28 -32.32
C ARG A 76 0.08 48.93 -33.52
N GLY A 77 -0.19 47.84 -34.21
CA GLY A 77 0.64 47.37 -35.35
C GLY A 77 2.05 46.89 -34.99
N GLN A 78 2.29 46.51 -33.72
CA GLN A 78 3.60 46.09 -33.22
C GLN A 78 3.87 44.60 -33.43
N ILE A 79 2.83 43.80 -33.56
CA ILE A 79 2.88 42.34 -33.78
C ILE A 79 1.88 41.96 -34.89
N THR A 80 1.94 40.71 -35.33
CA THR A 80 1.05 40.16 -36.36
C THR A 80 -0.14 39.42 -35.77
N LEU A 81 -1.20 39.19 -36.55
CA LEU A 81 -2.33 38.37 -36.15
C LEU A 81 -1.89 36.92 -35.83
N SER A 82 -0.86 36.42 -36.50
CA SER A 82 -0.30 35.11 -36.25
C SER A 82 0.30 35.00 -34.83
N ASP A 83 0.91 36.09 -34.34
CA ASP A 83 1.48 36.12 -32.99
C ASP A 83 0.37 36.05 -31.93
N VAL A 84 -0.74 36.75 -32.12
CA VAL A 84 -1.91 36.66 -31.25
C VAL A 84 -2.55 35.27 -31.28
N ALA A 85 -2.71 34.69 -32.48
CA ALA A 85 -3.24 33.33 -32.61
C ALA A 85 -2.35 32.28 -31.89
N GLN A 86 -1.03 32.48 -31.90
CA GLN A 86 -0.10 31.61 -31.14
C GLN A 86 -0.29 31.76 -29.63
N SER A 87 -0.43 32.98 -29.12
CA SER A 87 -0.66 33.18 -27.67
C SER A 87 -2.03 32.67 -27.23
N GLU A 88 -3.07 32.83 -28.05
CA GLU A 88 -4.41 32.25 -27.79
C GLU A 88 -4.37 30.70 -27.81
N SER A 89 -3.62 30.08 -28.72
CA SER A 89 -3.41 28.62 -28.72
C SER A 89 -2.72 28.15 -27.47
N SER A 90 -1.70 28.87 -26.99
CA SER A 90 -1.00 28.56 -25.75
C SER A 90 -1.91 28.68 -24.52
N LEU A 91 -2.80 29.68 -24.47
CA LEU A 91 -3.80 29.83 -23.44
C LEU A 91 -4.79 28.66 -23.43
N ALA A 92 -5.29 28.26 -24.60
CA ALA A 92 -6.21 27.12 -24.71
C ALA A 92 -5.57 25.80 -24.24
N GLU A 93 -4.28 25.59 -24.58
CA GLU A 93 -3.53 24.45 -24.06
C GLU A 93 -3.39 24.50 -22.52
N ALA A 94 -3.08 25.65 -21.95
CA ALA A 94 -2.96 25.81 -20.51
C ALA A 94 -4.31 25.58 -19.80
N GLN A 95 -5.42 26.04 -20.38
CA GLN A 95 -6.77 25.79 -19.86
C GLN A 95 -7.10 24.29 -19.87
N ALA A 96 -6.75 23.55 -20.93
CA ALA A 96 -6.91 22.10 -20.96
C ALA A 96 -6.09 21.40 -19.87
N LYS A 97 -4.84 21.84 -19.64
CA LYS A 97 -4.00 21.33 -18.54
C LYS A 97 -4.56 21.65 -17.16
N LEU A 98 -5.20 22.81 -16.98
CA LEU A 98 -5.86 23.15 -15.74
C LEU A 98 -7.04 22.23 -15.45
N ILE A 99 -7.90 21.96 -16.43
CA ILE A 99 -9.03 21.01 -16.29
C ILE A 99 -8.53 19.63 -15.90
N GLN A 100 -7.43 19.18 -16.55
CA GLN A 100 -6.82 17.89 -16.18
C GLN A 100 -6.26 17.88 -14.75
N ALA A 101 -5.64 18.99 -14.32
CA ALA A 101 -5.11 19.13 -12.97
C ALA A 101 -6.23 19.15 -11.91
N GLU A 102 -7.36 19.80 -12.22
CA GLU A 102 -8.56 19.82 -11.37
C GLU A 102 -9.15 18.41 -11.20
N SER A 103 -9.25 17.67 -12.29
CA SER A 103 -9.70 16.26 -12.27
C SER A 103 -8.76 15.39 -11.42
N ASN A 104 -7.45 15.58 -11.57
CA ASN A 104 -6.45 14.83 -10.77
C ASN A 104 -6.51 15.21 -9.29
N LEU A 105 -6.79 16.47 -8.95
CA LEU A 105 -7.01 16.91 -7.57
C LEU A 105 -8.23 16.22 -6.97
N LEU A 106 -9.34 16.16 -7.70
CA LEU A 106 -10.54 15.46 -7.24
C LEU A 106 -10.28 13.97 -7.00
N ILE A 107 -9.55 13.31 -7.91
CA ILE A 107 -9.15 11.91 -7.72
C ILE A 107 -8.26 11.76 -6.48
N GLY A 108 -7.32 12.66 -6.28
CA GLY A 108 -6.47 12.70 -5.08
C GLY A 108 -7.27 12.82 -3.79
N LEU A 109 -8.27 13.71 -3.76
CA LEU A 109 -9.20 13.90 -2.64
C LEU A 109 -10.01 12.63 -2.33
N LEU A 110 -10.56 11.99 -3.35
CA LEU A 110 -11.32 10.76 -3.19
C LEU A 110 -10.43 9.61 -2.68
N ASN A 111 -9.21 9.50 -3.20
CA ASN A 111 -8.26 8.50 -2.73
C ASN A 111 -7.88 8.74 -1.26
N TYR A 112 -7.57 9.98 -0.89
CA TYR A 112 -7.30 10.36 0.50
C TYR A 112 -8.49 10.00 1.42
N LYS A 113 -9.71 10.37 1.03
CA LYS A 113 -10.93 10.06 1.78
C LYS A 113 -11.12 8.56 1.99
N ASN A 114 -10.84 7.74 0.98
CA ASN A 114 -11.00 6.29 1.05
C ASN A 114 -9.97 5.62 1.96
N VAL A 115 -8.74 6.15 2.04
CA VAL A 115 -7.64 5.52 2.76
C VAL A 115 -7.49 6.04 4.19
N ILE A 116 -7.63 7.36 4.37
CA ILE A 116 -7.34 8.03 5.66
C ILE A 116 -8.64 8.52 6.32
N GLY A 117 -9.59 9.02 5.54
CA GLY A 117 -10.83 9.59 6.03
C GLY A 117 -11.10 10.99 5.50
N GLU A 118 -12.12 11.65 6.05
CA GLU A 118 -12.51 12.98 5.61
C GLU A 118 -11.49 14.05 6.00
N ILE A 119 -11.21 14.94 5.05
CA ILE A 119 -10.43 16.15 5.27
C ILE A 119 -11.33 17.37 5.03
N SER A 120 -11.27 18.33 5.93
CA SER A 120 -12.06 19.55 5.82
C SER A 120 -11.47 20.50 4.77
N ASP A 121 -10.15 20.58 4.65
CA ASP A 121 -9.47 21.47 3.71
C ASP A 121 -8.12 20.88 3.27
N PRO A 122 -7.90 20.64 1.96
CA PRO A 122 -6.63 20.18 1.42
C PRO A 122 -5.47 21.17 1.62
N GLU A 123 -5.76 22.44 1.86
CA GLU A 123 -4.72 23.47 2.09
C GLU A 123 -4.05 23.37 3.47
N LEU A 124 -4.70 22.68 4.41
CA LEU A 124 -4.14 22.42 5.74
C LEU A 124 -3.04 21.35 5.73
N LEU A 125 -2.90 20.62 4.63
CA LEU A 125 -1.83 19.61 4.49
C LEU A 125 -0.48 20.29 4.31
N SER A 126 0.40 20.08 5.27
CA SER A 126 1.77 20.58 5.19
C SER A 126 2.70 19.58 4.48
N LYS A 127 3.64 20.12 3.71
CA LYS A 127 4.74 19.31 3.16
C LYS A 127 5.59 18.78 4.33
N SER A 128 5.78 17.46 4.38
CA SER A 128 6.70 16.85 5.33
C SER A 128 8.13 17.29 5.02
N SER A 129 8.93 17.56 6.05
CA SER A 129 10.36 17.68 5.91
C SER A 129 10.96 16.35 5.43
N ILE A 130 12.04 16.42 4.67
CA ILE A 130 12.78 15.23 4.25
C ILE A 130 13.26 14.51 5.53
N ILE A 131 12.79 13.27 5.70
CA ILE A 131 13.28 12.40 6.76
C ILE A 131 14.57 11.79 6.23
N GLU A 132 15.69 12.06 6.90
CA GLU A 132 16.93 11.33 6.62
C GLU A 132 16.75 9.89 7.05
N ILE A 133 16.69 9.00 6.06
CA ILE A 133 16.62 7.56 6.28
C ILE A 133 18.04 7.03 6.13
N ASP A 134 18.54 6.38 7.16
CA ASP A 134 19.81 5.66 7.10
C ASP A 134 19.67 4.43 6.20
N LEU A 135 20.08 4.58 4.96
CA LEU A 135 20.00 3.50 3.96
C LEU A 135 21.29 2.66 4.03
N PRO A 136 21.16 1.33 3.91
CA PRO A 136 22.33 0.46 3.86
C PRO A 136 23.21 0.82 2.66
N SER A 137 24.50 0.99 2.91
CA SER A 137 25.49 1.46 1.92
C SER A 137 25.91 0.37 0.93
N THR A 138 25.66 -0.91 1.22
CA THR A 138 26.01 -2.04 0.35
C THR A 138 24.81 -2.93 0.07
N LEU A 139 24.85 -3.66 -1.06
CA LEU A 139 23.82 -4.61 -1.44
C LEU A 139 23.67 -5.73 -0.39
N GLU A 140 24.78 -6.22 0.13
CA GLU A 140 24.81 -7.29 1.13
C GLU A 140 24.13 -6.86 2.43
N ALA A 141 24.41 -5.62 2.90
CA ALA A 141 23.75 -5.05 4.07
C ALA A 141 22.24 -4.85 3.85
N ALA A 142 21.84 -4.44 2.65
CA ALA A 142 20.42 -4.32 2.29
C ALA A 142 19.70 -5.67 2.29
N ILE A 143 20.34 -6.72 1.75
CA ILE A 143 19.80 -8.08 1.76
C ILE A 143 19.64 -8.61 3.18
N GLU A 144 20.64 -8.44 4.05
CA GLU A 144 20.57 -8.88 5.43
C GLU A 144 19.49 -8.12 6.23
N LEU A 145 19.36 -6.81 6.01
CA LEU A 145 18.30 -5.99 6.61
C LEU A 145 16.91 -6.47 6.15
N SER A 146 16.76 -6.76 4.85
CA SER A 146 15.53 -7.29 4.27
C SER A 146 15.18 -8.65 4.87
N LYS A 147 16.12 -9.60 4.93
CA LYS A 147 15.89 -10.92 5.53
C LYS A 147 15.40 -10.83 6.98
N LYS A 148 15.92 -9.88 7.74
CA LYS A 148 15.56 -9.70 9.15
C LYS A 148 14.17 -9.09 9.33
N ASN A 149 13.81 -8.12 8.48
CA ASN A 149 12.65 -7.25 8.72
C ASN A 149 11.47 -7.48 7.76
N ASN A 150 11.69 -8.14 6.61
CA ASN A 150 10.64 -8.32 5.63
C ASN A 150 9.54 -9.27 6.14
N PRO A 151 8.30 -8.81 6.31
CA PRO A 151 7.21 -9.64 6.79
C PRO A 151 6.81 -10.73 5.80
N ASP A 152 7.00 -10.55 4.48
CA ASP A 152 6.68 -11.57 3.48
C ASP A 152 7.60 -12.79 3.61
N LEU A 153 8.88 -12.58 3.91
CA LEU A 153 9.81 -13.68 4.17
C LEU A 153 9.41 -14.45 5.44
N LYS A 154 9.01 -13.73 6.50
CA LYS A 154 8.53 -14.37 7.74
C LYS A 154 7.24 -15.15 7.52
N ILE A 155 6.31 -14.62 6.73
CA ILE A 155 5.07 -15.33 6.36
C ILE A 155 5.41 -16.62 5.61
N SER A 156 6.26 -16.56 4.59
CA SER A 156 6.68 -17.73 3.81
C SER A 156 7.39 -18.78 4.67
N GLU A 157 8.20 -18.36 5.62
CA GLU A 157 8.87 -19.25 6.56
C GLU A 157 7.86 -19.97 7.48
N PHE A 158 6.89 -19.25 8.05
CA PHE A 158 5.86 -19.86 8.88
C PHE A 158 4.94 -20.78 8.09
N GLU A 159 4.59 -20.45 6.85
CA GLU A 159 3.81 -21.32 5.96
C GLU A 159 4.58 -22.61 5.63
N TYR A 160 5.88 -22.52 5.39
CA TYR A 160 6.74 -23.68 5.23
C TYR A 160 6.78 -24.55 6.51
N GLN A 161 6.92 -23.94 7.67
CA GLN A 161 6.91 -24.66 8.95
C GLN A 161 5.56 -25.35 9.21
N GLN A 162 4.44 -24.71 8.89
CA GLN A 162 3.11 -25.34 8.97
C GLN A 162 3.00 -26.56 8.04
N SER A 163 3.41 -26.43 6.77
CA SER A 163 3.40 -27.53 5.82
C SER A 163 4.25 -28.72 6.28
N LYS A 164 5.39 -28.44 6.94
CA LYS A 164 6.22 -29.49 7.56
C LYS A 164 5.48 -30.19 8.70
N LYS A 165 4.67 -29.48 9.50
CA LYS A 165 3.83 -30.09 10.56
C LYS A 165 2.66 -30.87 9.97
N ASP A 166 2.07 -30.44 8.87
CA ASP A 166 1.05 -31.20 8.13
C ASP A 166 1.59 -32.55 7.65
N THR A 167 2.81 -32.55 7.13
CA THR A 167 3.48 -33.81 6.77
C THR A 167 3.71 -34.73 7.98
N SER A 168 4.05 -34.15 9.15
CA SER A 168 4.20 -34.91 10.39
C SER A 168 2.87 -35.47 10.89
N ASN A 169 1.80 -34.69 10.77
CA ASN A 169 0.45 -35.10 11.14
C ASN A 169 -0.05 -36.26 10.26
N ALA A 170 0.09 -36.13 8.94
CA ALA A 170 -0.25 -37.18 8.00
C ALA A 170 0.53 -38.49 8.25
N LYS A 171 1.80 -38.38 8.67
CA LYS A 171 2.59 -39.56 9.07
C LYS A 171 2.07 -40.20 10.35
N SER A 172 1.50 -39.42 11.27
CA SER A 172 0.93 -39.95 12.53
C SER A 172 -0.32 -40.79 12.31
N ASP A 173 -1.05 -40.58 11.21
CA ASP A 173 -2.23 -41.38 10.85
C ASP A 173 -1.87 -42.85 10.48
N PHE A 174 -0.61 -43.11 10.14
CA PHE A 174 -0.11 -44.46 9.94
C PHE A 174 0.36 -45.13 11.24
N CYS A 175 0.37 -44.40 12.38
CA CYS A 175 0.77 -44.96 13.65
C CYS A 175 -0.45 -45.57 14.37
N LEU A 176 -0.24 -46.77 14.95
CA LEU A 176 -1.26 -47.41 15.78
C LEU A 176 -1.57 -46.56 17.00
N LEU A 177 -2.84 -46.18 17.14
CA LEU A 177 -3.34 -45.51 18.35
C LEU A 177 -3.39 -46.51 19.50
N TYR A 178 -2.54 -46.33 20.50
CA TYR A 178 -2.66 -47.11 21.75
C TYR A 178 -3.82 -46.53 22.56
N THR A 179 -4.94 -47.25 22.53
CA THR A 179 -6.10 -46.98 23.39
C THR A 179 -6.18 -48.00 24.50
N SER A 180 -6.50 -47.58 25.71
CA SER A 180 -6.84 -48.52 26.78
C SER A 180 -8.19 -49.19 26.45
N PRO A 181 -8.27 -50.55 26.42
CA PRO A 181 -9.54 -51.22 26.17
C PRO A 181 -10.53 -50.86 27.31
N SER A 182 -11.77 -50.62 26.93
CA SER A 182 -12.82 -50.38 27.91
C SER A 182 -13.05 -51.64 28.76
N PRO A 183 -13.19 -51.51 30.10
CA PRO A 183 -13.49 -52.66 30.98
C PRO A 183 -14.78 -53.39 30.60
N ARG A 184 -15.62 -52.84 29.73
CA ARG A 184 -16.87 -53.42 29.26
C ARG A 184 -16.75 -54.34 28.03
N ASP A 185 -15.62 -54.30 27.33
CA ASP A 185 -15.45 -55.08 26.07
C ASP A 185 -14.94 -56.51 26.34
N GLY A 186 -14.77 -56.90 27.63
CA GLY A 186 -14.26 -58.18 28.05
C GLY A 186 -15.32 -59.20 28.50
N PHE A 187 -16.60 -58.92 28.40
CA PHE A 187 -17.65 -59.85 28.79
C PHE A 187 -18.80 -59.90 27.77
N THR A 188 -18.56 -60.57 26.66
CA THR A 188 -19.60 -61.24 25.89
C THR A 188 -19.03 -62.57 25.40
N SER A 189 -19.17 -63.54 26.23
CA SER A 189 -19.22 -64.96 25.85
C SER A 189 -20.63 -65.45 26.00
#